data_e08349bc9485e0171046859af52c2319
#
_entry.id   e08349bc9485e0171046859af52c2319
#
_cell.length_a   1.000
_cell.length_b   1.000
_cell.length_c   1.000
_cell.angle_alpha   90.00
_cell.angle_beta   90.00
_cell.angle_gamma   90.00
#
_symmetry.space_group_name_H-M   'P 1'
#
loop_
_entity.id
_entity.type
_entity.pdbx_description
1 polymer ?
#
loop_
_entity_poly.entity_id
_entity_poly.type
_entity_poly.pdbx_seq_one_letter_code
_entity_poly.pdbx_strand_id
1 'polypeptide(L)'
;MDSDLLRTSFAVVERRAEFAAKYFYSHLFWHHPDVRALFPLDFPEDMERQRDRLFAALTLVVGRLGEPGMHEYLWELGRDHRKYLARPEHYAAVGTSLIAAFAAVSGSAWSTEVEKAWDEAYAVIADAMMDGAWEAESRGEPPWWDAEVLGRTRHGEDLAVLKLRPQRPLTHLPGQYVSVNSPRIPGVWRPYSLANAPRPDDTVDLHVSLVEDGVLSTELVRRTRAGDVLRLGAPAGRLTLRTPVERPVTFIAAGTGWAPVKALLEQLAWEPGSYDEARLFVVARDTTYLYDRAALGELCTRLPHLDVTVITPAPGRPKAQATGRLLTALGNRANWARHDVYLAGPPRLVDETAEVLPVLGADPERVFCDDLPPADQGQARPLGPGQWLLHRPRPHWHNPSARAPD
;
A
#
# COMPACT_ATOMS: atom_id res chain seq x y z
N MET A 1 10.81 -24.60 15.00
CA MET A 1 10.54 -24.45 13.56
C MET A 1 11.86 -24.37 12.80
N ASP A 2 12.09 -25.24 11.81
CA ASP A 2 13.32 -25.31 11.01
C ASP A 2 13.19 -24.45 9.74
N SER A 3 13.75 -23.24 9.78
CA SER A 3 13.66 -22.28 8.68
C SER A 3 14.40 -22.73 7.42
N ASP A 4 15.46 -23.53 7.55
CA ASP A 4 16.22 -24.00 6.39
C ASP A 4 15.48 -25.11 5.66
N LEU A 5 14.80 -25.98 6.41
CA LEU A 5 13.93 -27.01 5.85
C LEU A 5 12.75 -26.38 5.09
N LEU A 6 12.14 -25.33 5.65
CA LEU A 6 11.05 -24.59 4.99
C LEU A 6 11.54 -23.92 3.69
N ARG A 7 12.67 -23.22 3.71
CA ARG A 7 13.23 -22.57 2.51
C ARG A 7 13.57 -23.59 1.43
N THR A 8 14.21 -24.70 1.82
CA THR A 8 14.63 -25.75 0.87
C THR A 8 13.43 -26.41 0.20
N SER A 9 12.41 -26.76 0.99
CA SER A 9 11.18 -27.39 0.48
C SER A 9 10.36 -26.39 -0.35
N PHE A 10 10.28 -25.11 0.06
CA PHE A 10 9.59 -24.07 -0.71
C PHE A 10 10.22 -23.81 -2.06
N ALA A 11 11.55 -23.83 -2.17
CA ALA A 11 12.25 -23.69 -3.46
C ALA A 11 11.86 -24.79 -4.48
N VAL A 12 11.45 -25.98 -4.03
CA VAL A 12 10.92 -27.04 -4.90
C VAL A 12 9.53 -26.66 -5.41
N VAL A 13 8.67 -26.13 -4.54
CA VAL A 13 7.31 -25.70 -4.86
C VAL A 13 7.32 -24.50 -5.81
N GLU A 14 8.17 -23.51 -5.53
CA GLU A 14 8.29 -22.27 -6.33
C GLU A 14 8.64 -22.54 -7.79
N ARG A 15 9.50 -23.54 -8.08
CA ARG A 15 9.79 -23.96 -9.46
C ARG A 15 8.58 -24.48 -10.23
N ARG A 16 7.52 -24.85 -9.51
CA ARG A 16 6.25 -25.37 -10.06
C ARG A 16 5.05 -24.56 -9.57
N ALA A 17 5.24 -23.26 -9.35
CA ALA A 17 4.24 -22.36 -8.76
C ALA A 17 2.87 -22.44 -9.47
N GLU A 18 2.85 -22.52 -10.79
CA GLU A 18 1.61 -22.65 -11.55
C GLU A 18 0.85 -23.93 -11.21
N PHE A 19 1.54 -25.06 -11.15
CA PHE A 19 0.90 -26.34 -10.81
C PHE A 19 0.45 -26.33 -9.34
N ALA A 20 1.28 -25.84 -8.42
CA ALA A 20 0.96 -25.74 -7.01
C ALA A 20 -0.30 -24.87 -6.78
N ALA A 21 -0.41 -23.74 -7.45
CA ALA A 21 -1.59 -22.90 -7.36
C ALA A 21 -2.85 -23.55 -7.92
N LYS A 22 -2.75 -24.17 -9.10
CA LYS A 22 -3.89 -24.90 -9.69
C LYS A 22 -4.38 -26.03 -8.77
N TYR A 23 -3.45 -26.79 -8.19
CA TYR A 23 -3.79 -27.84 -7.24
C TYR A 23 -4.43 -27.26 -5.97
N PHE A 24 -3.82 -26.22 -5.40
CA PHE A 24 -4.31 -25.53 -4.21
C PHE A 24 -5.76 -25.08 -4.38
N TYR A 25 -6.07 -24.29 -5.40
CA TYR A 25 -7.43 -23.79 -5.63
C TYR A 25 -8.42 -24.90 -5.97
N SER A 26 -7.99 -25.91 -6.73
CA SER A 26 -8.85 -27.08 -7.03
C SER A 26 -9.19 -27.84 -5.75
N HIS A 27 -8.19 -28.12 -4.90
CA HIS A 27 -8.37 -28.80 -3.63
C HIS A 27 -9.24 -27.97 -2.67
N LEU A 28 -8.96 -26.68 -2.55
CA LEU A 28 -9.69 -25.77 -1.67
C LEU A 28 -11.17 -25.70 -2.05
N PHE A 29 -11.49 -25.47 -3.32
CA PHE A 29 -12.89 -25.32 -3.76
C PHE A 29 -13.66 -26.64 -3.85
N TRP A 30 -12.95 -27.76 -3.97
CA TRP A 30 -13.57 -29.07 -3.92
C TRP A 30 -13.97 -29.45 -2.50
N HIS A 31 -13.09 -29.22 -1.53
CA HIS A 31 -13.33 -29.60 -0.14
C HIS A 31 -14.07 -28.54 0.65
N HIS A 32 -13.96 -27.27 0.26
CA HIS A 32 -14.54 -26.11 0.94
C HIS A 32 -15.22 -25.17 -0.09
N PRO A 33 -16.36 -25.59 -0.68
CA PRO A 33 -17.01 -24.83 -1.74
C PRO A 33 -17.53 -23.45 -1.31
N ASP A 34 -17.81 -23.25 -0.02
CA ASP A 34 -18.20 -21.99 0.59
C ASP A 34 -17.09 -20.93 0.53
N VAL A 35 -15.84 -21.35 0.60
CA VAL A 35 -14.67 -20.47 0.51
C VAL A 35 -14.55 -19.83 -0.90
N ARG A 36 -15.08 -20.47 -1.93
CA ARG A 36 -15.03 -19.95 -3.30
C ARG A 36 -15.58 -18.54 -3.43
N ALA A 37 -16.62 -18.20 -2.67
CA ALA A 37 -17.25 -16.89 -2.71
C ALA A 37 -16.33 -15.74 -2.22
N LEU A 38 -15.24 -16.06 -1.52
CA LEU A 38 -14.26 -15.09 -1.04
C LEU A 38 -13.25 -14.69 -2.14
N PHE A 39 -13.18 -15.45 -3.23
CA PHE A 39 -12.23 -15.23 -4.32
C PHE A 39 -12.94 -14.68 -5.56
N PRO A 40 -12.57 -13.47 -6.03
CA PRO A 40 -13.08 -12.93 -7.29
C PRO A 40 -12.35 -13.62 -8.46
N LEU A 41 -12.88 -14.74 -8.93
CA LEU A 41 -12.29 -15.58 -9.97
C LEU A 41 -13.22 -15.66 -11.19
N ASP A 42 -13.71 -14.50 -11.63
CA ASP A 42 -14.64 -14.45 -12.77
C ASP A 42 -13.92 -14.58 -14.13
N PHE A 43 -12.60 -14.31 -14.16
CA PHE A 43 -11.78 -14.39 -15.37
C PHE A 43 -10.51 -15.22 -15.15
N PRO A 44 -9.99 -15.92 -16.20
CA PRO A 44 -8.73 -16.67 -16.10
C PRO A 44 -7.53 -15.86 -15.60
N GLU A 45 -7.47 -14.59 -15.98
CA GLU A 45 -6.43 -13.64 -15.57
C GLU A 45 -6.47 -13.34 -14.06
N ASP A 46 -7.64 -13.43 -13.43
CA ASP A 46 -7.77 -13.25 -11.98
C ASP A 46 -7.10 -14.41 -11.22
N MET A 47 -7.15 -15.62 -11.76
CA MET A 47 -6.44 -16.79 -11.21
C MET A 47 -4.92 -16.60 -11.25
N GLU A 48 -4.39 -16.09 -12.36
CA GLU A 48 -2.95 -15.83 -12.47
C GLU A 48 -2.50 -14.76 -11.50
N ARG A 49 -3.22 -13.64 -11.42
CA ARG A 49 -2.95 -12.57 -10.46
C ARG A 49 -3.05 -13.05 -9.00
N GLN A 50 -4.03 -13.90 -8.70
CA GLN A 50 -4.21 -14.43 -7.36
C GLN A 50 -3.10 -15.43 -7.00
N ARG A 51 -2.65 -16.27 -7.94
CA ARG A 51 -1.47 -17.11 -7.82
C ARG A 51 -0.24 -16.28 -7.47
N ASP A 52 0.03 -15.23 -8.26
CA ASP A 52 1.22 -14.42 -8.10
C ASP A 52 1.24 -13.72 -6.74
N ARG A 53 0.09 -13.24 -6.27
CA ARG A 53 -0.06 -12.67 -4.93
C ARG A 53 0.19 -13.68 -3.81
N LEU A 54 -0.38 -14.88 -3.93
CA LEU A 54 -0.18 -15.95 -2.97
C LEU A 54 1.29 -16.33 -2.86
N PHE A 55 1.95 -16.57 -4.00
CA PHE A 55 3.36 -16.95 -4.01
C PHE A 55 4.28 -15.80 -3.55
N ALA A 56 4.02 -14.55 -3.91
CA ALA A 56 4.76 -13.41 -3.41
C ALA A 56 4.65 -13.28 -1.88
N ALA A 57 3.45 -13.47 -1.31
CA ALA A 57 3.24 -13.47 0.14
C ALA A 57 3.98 -14.64 0.81
N LEU A 58 3.90 -15.84 0.25
CA LEU A 58 4.60 -17.02 0.79
C LEU A 58 6.13 -16.86 0.72
N THR A 59 6.67 -16.37 -0.41
CA THR A 59 8.11 -16.09 -0.57
C THR A 59 8.59 -15.08 0.49
N LEU A 60 7.82 -14.03 0.72
CA LEU A 60 8.12 -13.04 1.74
C LEU A 60 8.12 -13.66 3.15
N VAL A 61 7.07 -14.41 3.49
CA VAL A 61 6.93 -15.01 4.81
C VAL A 61 8.00 -16.06 5.06
N VAL A 62 8.21 -17.00 4.13
CA VAL A 62 9.23 -18.07 4.25
C VAL A 62 10.64 -17.49 4.31
N GLY A 63 10.91 -16.45 3.51
CA GLY A 63 12.20 -15.78 3.49
C GLY A 63 12.55 -15.06 4.80
N ARG A 64 11.54 -14.62 5.55
CA ARG A 64 11.69 -13.77 6.74
C ARG A 64 11.06 -14.33 8.01
N LEU A 65 10.67 -15.59 7.98
CA LEU A 65 10.05 -16.23 9.13
C LEU A 65 11.02 -16.21 10.33
N GLY A 66 10.56 -15.64 11.45
CA GLY A 66 11.38 -15.42 12.65
C GLY A 66 12.10 -14.07 12.72
N GLU A 67 12.06 -13.23 11.67
CA GLU A 67 12.58 -11.87 11.74
C GLU A 67 11.69 -10.94 12.57
N PRO A 68 12.27 -9.94 13.27
CA PRO A 68 11.49 -8.90 13.93
C PRO A 68 10.56 -8.19 12.95
N GLY A 69 9.29 -7.98 13.33
CA GLY A 69 8.29 -7.30 12.49
C GLY A 69 7.46 -8.22 11.58
N MET A 70 7.84 -9.51 11.42
CA MET A 70 7.02 -10.46 10.64
C MET A 70 5.65 -10.70 11.29
N HIS A 71 5.62 -10.84 12.61
CA HIS A 71 4.36 -10.98 13.35
C HIS A 71 3.44 -9.76 13.13
N GLU A 72 3.97 -8.55 13.20
CA GLU A 72 3.22 -7.31 12.97
C GLU A 72 2.68 -7.24 11.52
N TYR A 73 3.49 -7.64 10.53
CA TYR A 73 3.05 -7.75 9.14
C TYR A 73 1.88 -8.72 8.97
N LEU A 74 1.97 -9.91 9.55
CA LEU A 74 0.89 -10.91 9.49
C LEU A 74 -0.37 -10.44 10.23
N TRP A 75 -0.19 -9.75 11.34
CA TRP A 75 -1.26 -9.14 12.11
C TRP A 75 -2.00 -8.07 11.28
N GLU A 76 -1.27 -7.15 10.63
CA GLU A 76 -1.85 -6.16 9.71
C GLU A 76 -2.55 -6.83 8.52
N LEU A 77 -1.96 -7.89 7.98
CA LEU A 77 -2.53 -8.67 6.90
C LEU A 77 -3.86 -9.32 7.30
N GLY A 78 -3.93 -9.85 8.51
CA GLY A 78 -5.16 -10.43 9.06
C GLY A 78 -6.26 -9.39 9.26
N ARG A 79 -5.90 -8.23 9.78
CA ARG A 79 -6.79 -7.07 9.89
C ARG A 79 -7.35 -6.68 8.52
N ASP A 80 -6.50 -6.63 7.48
CA ASP A 80 -6.90 -6.30 6.12
C ASP A 80 -7.79 -7.39 5.48
N HIS A 81 -7.59 -8.67 5.83
CA HIS A 81 -8.40 -9.79 5.32
C HIS A 81 -9.85 -9.76 5.77
N ARG A 82 -10.20 -8.99 6.81
CA ARG A 82 -11.59 -8.80 7.25
C ARG A 82 -12.48 -8.23 6.15
N LYS A 83 -11.93 -7.42 5.24
CA LYS A 83 -12.67 -6.89 4.08
C LYS A 83 -13.18 -7.96 3.10
N TYR A 84 -12.58 -9.15 3.13
CA TYR A 84 -13.05 -10.33 2.39
C TYR A 84 -14.01 -11.19 3.20
N LEU A 85 -14.34 -10.80 4.44
CA LEU A 85 -15.16 -11.57 5.38
C LEU A 85 -14.51 -12.93 5.74
N ALA A 86 -13.18 -12.97 5.77
CA ALA A 86 -12.43 -14.14 6.21
C ALA A 86 -12.75 -14.46 7.68
N ARG A 87 -12.98 -15.74 7.99
CA ARG A 87 -13.29 -16.26 9.30
C ARG A 87 -12.26 -17.32 9.73
N PRO A 88 -12.14 -17.66 11.03
CA PRO A 88 -11.18 -18.65 11.50
C PRO A 88 -11.21 -19.98 10.74
N GLU A 89 -12.40 -20.50 10.42
CA GLU A 89 -12.56 -21.74 9.67
C GLU A 89 -11.95 -21.67 8.26
N HIS A 90 -11.89 -20.49 7.64
CA HIS A 90 -11.30 -20.31 6.33
C HIS A 90 -9.77 -20.46 6.37
N TYR A 91 -9.11 -20.06 7.45
CA TYR A 91 -7.67 -20.23 7.61
C TYR A 91 -7.32 -21.74 7.69
N ALA A 92 -8.09 -22.53 8.44
CA ALA A 92 -7.89 -23.96 8.50
C ALA A 92 -8.04 -24.64 7.12
N ALA A 93 -9.08 -24.26 6.35
CA ALA A 93 -9.33 -24.77 5.01
C ALA A 93 -8.18 -24.42 4.03
N VAL A 94 -7.69 -23.17 4.10
CA VAL A 94 -6.56 -22.71 3.29
C VAL A 94 -5.29 -23.47 3.66
N GLY A 95 -4.97 -23.64 4.94
CA GLY A 95 -3.78 -24.36 5.39
C GLY A 95 -3.74 -25.81 4.92
N THR A 96 -4.81 -26.54 5.16
CA THR A 96 -4.93 -27.94 4.69
C THR A 96 -4.75 -28.05 3.19
N SER A 97 -5.35 -27.14 2.42
CA SER A 97 -5.26 -27.16 0.96
C SER A 97 -3.86 -26.74 0.44
N LEU A 98 -3.19 -25.82 1.15
CA LEU A 98 -1.84 -25.37 0.82
C LEU A 98 -0.82 -26.50 1.02
N ILE A 99 -0.89 -27.17 2.18
CA ILE A 99 -0.01 -28.30 2.52
C ILE A 99 -0.23 -29.45 1.56
N ALA A 100 -1.48 -29.77 1.22
CA ALA A 100 -1.79 -30.80 0.20
C ALA A 100 -1.20 -30.46 -1.17
N ALA A 101 -1.26 -29.18 -1.58
CA ALA A 101 -0.65 -28.74 -2.83
C ALA A 101 0.88 -28.87 -2.82
N PHE A 102 1.52 -28.50 -1.72
CA PHE A 102 2.96 -28.60 -1.55
C PHE A 102 3.43 -30.05 -1.58
N ALA A 103 2.72 -30.95 -0.90
CA ALA A 103 2.99 -32.39 -0.94
C ALA A 103 2.88 -32.95 -2.35
N ALA A 104 1.80 -32.61 -3.09
CA ALA A 104 1.57 -33.06 -4.45
C ALA A 104 2.67 -32.59 -5.42
N VAL A 105 3.20 -31.37 -5.25
CA VAL A 105 4.26 -30.80 -6.08
C VAL A 105 5.62 -31.41 -5.77
N SER A 106 5.91 -31.62 -4.48
CA SER A 106 7.20 -32.09 -4.01
C SER A 106 7.42 -33.58 -4.21
N GLY A 107 6.33 -34.38 -4.31
CA GLY A 107 6.40 -35.81 -4.55
C GLY A 107 7.30 -36.52 -3.53
N SER A 108 8.32 -37.25 -4.00
CA SER A 108 9.26 -37.98 -3.13
C SER A 108 10.14 -37.10 -2.23
N ALA A 109 10.22 -35.80 -2.48
CA ALA A 109 10.92 -34.84 -1.60
C ALA A 109 10.08 -34.39 -0.41
N TRP A 110 8.79 -34.75 -0.36
CA TRP A 110 7.92 -34.49 0.77
C TRP A 110 8.08 -35.60 1.84
N SER A 111 8.57 -35.20 3.00
CA SER A 111 8.71 -36.11 4.17
C SER A 111 7.80 -35.68 5.30
N THR A 112 7.63 -36.53 6.29
CA THR A 112 6.87 -36.22 7.50
C THR A 112 7.47 -35.03 8.26
N GLU A 113 8.78 -34.87 8.22
CA GLU A 113 9.48 -33.74 8.85
C GLU A 113 9.15 -32.43 8.11
N VAL A 114 9.11 -32.45 6.77
CA VAL A 114 8.72 -31.31 5.95
C VAL A 114 7.27 -30.93 6.20
N GLU A 115 6.36 -31.92 6.22
CA GLU A 115 4.94 -31.69 6.50
C GLU A 115 4.74 -31.04 7.88
N LYS A 116 5.36 -31.59 8.91
CA LYS A 116 5.29 -31.03 10.26
C LYS A 116 5.85 -29.62 10.34
N ALA A 117 6.95 -29.33 9.65
CA ALA A 117 7.51 -27.97 9.61
C ALA A 117 6.57 -26.97 8.96
N TRP A 118 5.86 -27.36 7.90
CA TRP A 118 4.85 -26.53 7.25
C TRP A 118 3.59 -26.35 8.08
N ASP A 119 3.13 -27.40 8.80
CA ASP A 119 2.01 -27.29 9.72
C ASP A 119 2.32 -26.26 10.83
N GLU A 120 3.51 -26.36 11.45
CA GLU A 120 3.96 -25.42 12.47
C GLU A 120 4.08 -23.98 11.92
N ALA A 121 4.66 -23.82 10.73
CA ALA A 121 4.81 -22.51 10.10
C ALA A 121 3.47 -21.89 9.75
N TYR A 122 2.56 -22.68 9.17
CA TYR A 122 1.23 -22.20 8.83
C TYR A 122 0.40 -21.83 10.06
N ALA A 123 0.50 -22.62 11.13
CA ALA A 123 -0.18 -22.29 12.39
C ALA A 123 0.26 -20.90 12.91
N VAL A 124 1.56 -20.61 12.93
CA VAL A 124 2.07 -19.28 13.33
C VAL A 124 1.53 -18.15 12.44
N ILE A 125 1.45 -18.38 11.13
CA ILE A 125 0.90 -17.40 10.19
C ILE A 125 -0.60 -17.19 10.47
N ALA A 126 -1.37 -18.26 10.57
CA ALA A 126 -2.80 -18.19 10.77
C ALA A 126 -3.16 -17.53 12.11
N ASP A 127 -2.46 -17.90 13.20
CA ASP A 127 -2.67 -17.34 14.52
C ASP A 127 -2.41 -15.83 14.52
N ALA A 128 -1.27 -15.38 13.97
CA ALA A 128 -0.96 -13.95 13.90
C ALA A 128 -2.00 -13.16 13.08
N MET A 129 -2.48 -13.74 11.97
CA MET A 129 -3.53 -13.11 11.16
C MET A 129 -4.88 -13.08 11.88
N MET A 130 -5.26 -14.15 12.55
CA MET A 130 -6.50 -14.21 13.34
C MET A 130 -6.47 -13.24 14.52
N ASP A 131 -5.32 -13.09 15.19
CA ASP A 131 -5.13 -12.12 16.27
C ASP A 131 -5.34 -10.69 15.76
N GLY A 132 -4.80 -10.35 14.60
CA GLY A 132 -5.01 -9.04 13.97
C GLY A 132 -6.47 -8.77 13.63
N ALA A 133 -7.17 -9.76 13.08
CA ALA A 133 -8.59 -9.67 12.77
C ALA A 133 -9.43 -9.50 14.04
N TRP A 134 -9.16 -10.28 15.08
CA TRP A 134 -9.86 -10.26 16.36
C TRP A 134 -9.65 -8.95 17.11
N GLU A 135 -8.42 -8.42 17.14
CA GLU A 135 -8.13 -7.17 17.82
C GLU A 135 -8.84 -5.98 17.14
N ALA A 136 -8.86 -5.94 15.81
CA ALA A 136 -9.62 -4.92 15.09
C ALA A 136 -11.12 -5.02 15.38
N GLU A 137 -11.68 -6.23 15.44
CA GLU A 137 -13.08 -6.45 15.80
C GLU A 137 -13.38 -6.03 17.24
N SER A 138 -12.51 -6.36 18.19
CA SER A 138 -12.64 -6.00 19.60
C SER A 138 -12.62 -4.48 19.84
N ARG A 139 -11.94 -3.73 18.97
CA ARG A 139 -11.94 -2.25 18.95
C ARG A 139 -13.17 -1.66 18.27
N GLY A 140 -14.09 -2.48 17.75
CA GLY A 140 -15.27 -2.04 17.01
C GLY A 140 -14.97 -1.51 15.60
N GLU A 141 -13.78 -1.81 15.05
CA GLU A 141 -13.45 -1.46 13.67
C GLU A 141 -14.34 -2.29 12.72
N PRO A 142 -15.00 -1.67 11.74
CA PRO A 142 -15.76 -2.42 10.74
C PRO A 142 -14.80 -3.17 9.78
N PRO A 143 -15.25 -4.20 9.06
CA PRO A 143 -14.42 -4.85 8.03
C PRO A 143 -14.11 -3.91 6.85
N TRP A 144 -14.95 -2.91 6.61
CA TRP A 144 -14.73 -1.76 5.72
C TRP A 144 -15.60 -0.59 6.15
N TRP A 145 -15.27 0.60 5.68
CA TRP A 145 -16.07 1.81 5.83
C TRP A 145 -16.85 2.08 4.55
N ASP A 146 -18.18 2.11 4.62
CA ASP A 146 -18.97 2.64 3.54
C ASP A 146 -18.77 4.16 3.51
N ALA A 147 -18.48 4.71 2.33
CA ALA A 147 -18.16 6.11 2.12
C ALA A 147 -18.97 6.67 0.95
N GLU A 148 -19.73 7.73 1.22
CA GLU A 148 -20.47 8.45 0.20
C GLU A 148 -19.52 9.29 -0.66
N VAL A 149 -19.69 9.23 -1.96
CA VAL A 149 -19.00 10.11 -2.92
C VAL A 149 -19.71 11.46 -2.89
N LEU A 150 -19.06 12.48 -2.33
CA LEU A 150 -19.59 13.85 -2.30
C LEU A 150 -19.41 14.57 -3.62
N GLY A 151 -18.37 14.21 -4.36
CA GLY A 151 -18.06 14.81 -5.65
C GLY A 151 -16.91 14.12 -6.37
N ARG A 152 -16.84 14.39 -7.67
CA ARG A 152 -15.77 13.94 -8.55
C ARG A 152 -15.33 15.08 -9.44
N THR A 153 -14.07 15.46 -9.36
CA THR A 153 -13.43 16.43 -10.27
C THR A 153 -12.54 15.69 -11.24
N ARG A 154 -12.79 15.84 -12.53
CA ARG A 154 -11.97 15.22 -13.58
C ARG A 154 -10.85 16.17 -14.01
N HIS A 155 -9.67 15.60 -14.21
CA HIS A 155 -8.49 16.27 -14.75
C HIS A 155 -8.04 15.53 -16.02
N GLY A 156 -8.54 16.01 -17.16
CA GLY A 156 -8.42 15.28 -18.43
C GLY A 156 -9.32 14.04 -18.49
N GLU A 157 -8.90 13.04 -19.27
CA GLU A 157 -9.66 11.81 -19.47
C GLU A 157 -9.22 10.67 -18.56
N ASP A 158 -8.03 10.75 -18.00
CA ASP A 158 -7.32 9.67 -17.33
C ASP A 158 -7.08 9.89 -15.82
N LEU A 159 -7.60 10.99 -15.26
CA LEU A 159 -7.47 11.26 -13.82
C LEU A 159 -8.73 11.86 -13.22
N ALA A 160 -9.09 11.42 -12.03
CA ALA A 160 -10.16 12.01 -11.23
C ALA A 160 -9.73 12.16 -9.77
N VAL A 161 -10.19 13.23 -9.14
CA VAL A 161 -10.17 13.43 -7.69
C VAL A 161 -11.57 13.15 -7.17
N LEU A 162 -11.68 12.20 -6.26
CA LEU A 162 -12.93 11.84 -5.57
C LEU A 162 -12.88 12.39 -4.17
N LYS A 163 -13.92 13.14 -3.76
CA LYS A 163 -14.13 13.54 -2.38
C LYS A 163 -15.16 12.61 -1.76
N LEU A 164 -14.80 11.95 -0.67
CA LEU A 164 -15.61 10.95 0.00
C LEU A 164 -15.89 11.35 1.44
N ARG A 165 -17.03 10.92 1.97
CA ARG A 165 -17.36 10.99 3.39
C ARG A 165 -17.66 9.58 3.90
N PRO A 166 -16.77 8.98 4.70
CA PRO A 166 -17.07 7.73 5.40
C PRO A 166 -18.25 7.90 6.36
N GLN A 167 -19.11 6.88 6.47
CA GLN A 167 -20.27 6.90 7.38
C GLN A 167 -19.90 6.83 8.87
N ARG A 168 -18.66 6.43 9.16
CA ARG A 168 -18.05 6.42 10.49
C ARG A 168 -16.66 7.05 10.38
N PRO A 169 -16.12 7.67 11.45
CA PRO A 169 -14.78 8.23 11.44
C PRO A 169 -13.74 7.21 10.93
N LEU A 170 -12.97 7.60 9.93
CA LEU A 170 -11.85 6.83 9.39
C LEU A 170 -10.55 7.41 9.92
N THR A 171 -10.12 6.89 11.08
CA THR A 171 -8.85 7.35 11.68
C THR A 171 -7.68 6.88 10.83
N HIS A 172 -6.89 7.81 10.31
CA HIS A 172 -5.73 7.55 9.48
C HIS A 172 -4.60 8.52 9.77
N LEU A 173 -3.39 8.13 9.40
CA LEU A 173 -2.24 9.02 9.37
C LEU A 173 -2.05 9.57 7.94
N PRO A 174 -1.64 10.84 7.80
CA PRO A 174 -1.29 11.40 6.49
C PRO A 174 -0.23 10.55 5.79
N GLY A 175 -0.44 10.31 4.49
CA GLY A 175 0.41 9.45 3.68
C GLY A 175 0.01 7.98 3.62
N GLN A 176 -0.89 7.51 4.49
CA GLN A 176 -1.47 6.16 4.41
C GLN A 176 -2.39 6.01 3.20
N TYR A 177 -2.66 4.76 2.85
CA TYR A 177 -3.61 4.37 1.81
C TYR A 177 -4.76 3.53 2.38
N VAL A 178 -5.81 3.39 1.61
CA VAL A 178 -6.92 2.45 1.85
C VAL A 178 -7.14 1.56 0.63
N SER A 179 -7.57 0.32 0.85
CA SER A 179 -8.12 -0.48 -0.24
C SER A 179 -9.52 0.03 -0.58
N VAL A 180 -9.82 0.27 -1.85
CA VAL A 180 -11.13 0.73 -2.33
C VAL A 180 -11.83 -0.38 -3.09
N ASN A 181 -13.14 -0.52 -2.87
CA ASN A 181 -14.03 -1.37 -3.65
C ASN A 181 -15.28 -0.58 -4.05
N SER A 182 -15.76 -0.86 -5.24
CA SER A 182 -17.09 -0.42 -5.68
C SER A 182 -18.09 -1.57 -5.57
N PRO A 183 -19.25 -1.41 -4.93
CA PRO A 183 -20.31 -2.43 -4.94
C PRO A 183 -20.76 -2.87 -6.33
N ARG A 184 -20.49 -2.06 -7.37
CA ARG A 184 -20.74 -2.42 -8.77
C ARG A 184 -19.73 -3.41 -9.34
N ILE A 185 -18.57 -3.58 -8.65
CA ILE A 185 -17.51 -4.52 -9.03
C ILE A 185 -17.14 -5.30 -7.75
N PRO A 186 -18.00 -6.23 -7.32
CA PRO A 186 -17.81 -6.96 -6.08
C PRO A 186 -16.49 -7.76 -6.11
N GLY A 187 -15.84 -7.91 -4.97
CA GLY A 187 -14.61 -8.67 -4.82
C GLY A 187 -13.33 -7.97 -5.30
N VAL A 188 -13.43 -6.91 -6.11
CA VAL A 188 -12.25 -6.18 -6.61
C VAL A 188 -11.88 -5.05 -5.65
N TRP A 189 -10.74 -5.18 -4.97
CA TRP A 189 -10.16 -4.17 -4.09
C TRP A 189 -8.85 -3.67 -4.68
N ARG A 190 -8.62 -2.35 -4.68
CA ARG A 190 -7.36 -1.74 -5.10
C ARG A 190 -6.93 -0.66 -4.12
N PRO A 191 -5.63 -0.54 -3.84
CA PRO A 191 -5.11 0.47 -2.93
C PRO A 191 -5.09 1.85 -3.59
N TYR A 192 -5.44 2.87 -2.80
CA TYR A 192 -5.35 4.29 -3.16
C TYR A 192 -4.91 5.09 -1.95
N SER A 193 -3.89 5.93 -2.13
CA SER A 193 -3.41 6.81 -1.08
C SER A 193 -4.48 7.85 -0.71
N LEU A 194 -4.61 8.12 0.59
CA LEU A 194 -5.41 9.22 1.10
C LEU A 194 -4.71 10.53 0.78
N ALA A 195 -5.39 11.42 0.08
CA ALA A 195 -4.79 12.64 -0.48
C ALA A 195 -4.94 13.86 0.44
N ASN A 196 -5.29 13.67 1.68
CA ASN A 196 -5.39 14.72 2.69
C ASN A 196 -5.04 14.21 4.08
N ALA A 197 -4.58 15.10 4.93
CA ALA A 197 -4.54 14.87 6.36
C ALA A 197 -5.96 14.81 6.95
N PRO A 198 -6.17 14.21 8.14
CA PRO A 198 -7.48 14.17 8.79
C PRO A 198 -8.14 15.54 8.87
N ARG A 199 -9.42 15.62 8.52
CA ARG A 199 -10.21 16.86 8.50
C ARG A 199 -11.32 16.83 9.53
N PRO A 200 -11.75 18.00 10.04
CA PRO A 200 -12.87 18.08 11.00
C PRO A 200 -14.22 17.61 10.45
N ASP A 201 -14.38 17.59 9.11
CA ASP A 201 -15.59 17.12 8.42
C ASP A 201 -15.53 15.63 8.04
N ASP A 202 -14.52 14.91 8.53
CA ASP A 202 -14.24 13.49 8.26
C ASP A 202 -14.14 13.14 6.76
N THR A 203 -13.95 14.13 5.88
CA THR A 203 -13.82 13.87 4.45
C THR A 203 -12.43 13.39 4.07
N VAL A 204 -12.38 12.47 3.12
CA VAL A 204 -11.13 11.98 2.51
C VAL A 204 -11.15 12.18 1.00
N ASP A 205 -10.01 12.51 0.44
CA ASP A 205 -9.83 12.64 -1.00
C ASP A 205 -9.00 11.48 -1.55
N LEU A 206 -9.40 10.97 -2.72
CA LEU A 206 -8.63 9.98 -3.48
C LEU A 206 -8.28 10.55 -4.84
N HIS A 207 -7.00 10.44 -5.22
CA HIS A 207 -6.56 10.77 -6.57
C HIS A 207 -6.42 9.49 -7.38
N VAL A 208 -7.28 9.32 -8.36
CA VAL A 208 -7.40 8.08 -9.14
C VAL A 208 -6.90 8.31 -10.56
N SER A 209 -5.84 7.61 -10.95
CA SER A 209 -5.39 7.54 -12.33
C SER A 209 -6.01 6.33 -13.03
N LEU A 210 -6.43 6.51 -14.27
CA LEU A 210 -6.91 5.42 -15.10
C LEU A 210 -5.75 4.46 -15.40
N VAL A 211 -5.97 3.19 -15.14
CA VAL A 211 -5.07 2.11 -15.50
C VAL A 211 -5.66 1.44 -16.74
N GLU A 212 -4.83 1.14 -17.75
CA GLU A 212 -5.23 0.41 -18.93
C GLU A 212 -5.80 -0.95 -18.52
N ASP A 213 -6.95 -1.31 -19.03
CA ASP A 213 -7.72 -2.52 -18.66
C ASP A 213 -8.10 -2.65 -17.17
N GLY A 214 -7.85 -1.60 -16.39
CA GLY A 214 -8.19 -1.56 -14.96
C GLY A 214 -9.69 -1.34 -14.73
N VAL A 215 -10.41 -2.39 -14.36
CA VAL A 215 -11.89 -2.34 -14.18
C VAL A 215 -12.30 -1.34 -13.09
N LEU A 216 -11.62 -1.33 -11.94
CA LEU A 216 -11.97 -0.43 -10.84
C LEU A 216 -11.56 1.02 -11.13
N SER A 217 -10.36 1.27 -11.67
CA SER A 217 -9.95 2.62 -12.03
C SER A 217 -10.86 3.23 -13.09
N THR A 218 -11.32 2.42 -14.05
CA THR A 218 -12.31 2.82 -15.06
C THR A 218 -13.65 3.19 -14.41
N GLU A 219 -14.14 2.39 -13.47
CA GLU A 219 -15.35 2.70 -12.71
C GLU A 219 -15.21 4.03 -11.95
N LEU A 220 -14.12 4.19 -11.19
CA LEU A 220 -13.88 5.37 -10.36
C LEU A 220 -13.72 6.65 -11.19
N VAL A 221 -12.94 6.59 -12.29
CA VAL A 221 -12.66 7.76 -13.13
C VAL A 221 -13.83 8.12 -14.04
N ARG A 222 -14.55 7.14 -14.60
CA ARG A 222 -15.53 7.40 -15.67
C ARG A 222 -16.97 7.34 -15.22
N ARG A 223 -17.31 6.47 -14.26
CA ARG A 223 -18.71 6.13 -13.94
C ARG A 223 -19.18 6.62 -12.57
N THR A 224 -18.30 6.65 -11.57
CA THR A 224 -18.63 7.08 -10.20
C THR A 224 -19.17 8.50 -10.19
N ARG A 225 -20.23 8.76 -9.41
CA ARG A 225 -20.94 10.05 -9.31
C ARG A 225 -21.18 10.40 -7.84
N ALA A 226 -21.49 11.66 -7.57
CA ALA A 226 -21.96 12.09 -6.26
C ALA A 226 -23.22 11.29 -5.86
N GLY A 227 -23.27 10.85 -4.61
CA GLY A 227 -24.31 9.96 -4.06
C GLY A 227 -24.01 8.47 -4.20
N ASP A 228 -23.00 8.06 -4.99
CA ASP A 228 -22.54 6.67 -4.99
C ASP A 228 -21.87 6.32 -3.66
N VAL A 229 -21.88 5.04 -3.30
CA VAL A 229 -21.18 4.53 -2.11
C VAL A 229 -20.01 3.66 -2.55
N LEU A 230 -18.83 3.94 -2.01
CA LEU A 230 -17.64 3.11 -2.14
C LEU A 230 -17.32 2.46 -0.79
N ARG A 231 -16.58 1.36 -0.81
CA ARG A 231 -16.09 0.71 0.40
C ARG A 231 -14.60 0.97 0.55
N LEU A 232 -14.19 1.39 1.74
CA LEU A 232 -12.81 1.67 2.09
C LEU A 232 -12.36 0.63 3.12
N GLY A 233 -11.28 -0.08 2.84
CA GLY A 233 -10.62 -0.95 3.80
C GLY A 233 -9.94 -0.15 4.91
N ALA A 234 -9.38 -0.85 5.90
CA ALA A 234 -8.63 -0.21 6.97
C ALA A 234 -7.44 0.58 6.40
N PRO A 235 -7.12 1.77 6.96
CA PRO A 235 -5.93 2.50 6.60
C PRO A 235 -4.68 1.68 6.87
N ALA A 236 -3.76 1.69 5.92
CA ALA A 236 -2.50 0.96 5.94
C ALA A 236 -1.38 1.78 5.29
N GLY A 237 -0.14 1.28 5.33
CA GLY A 237 1.01 1.95 4.74
C GLY A 237 1.84 2.72 5.77
N ARG A 238 3.12 2.90 5.42
CA ARG A 238 4.16 3.43 6.31
C ARG A 238 4.75 4.76 5.84
N LEU A 239 4.28 5.30 4.73
CA LEU A 239 4.71 6.59 4.24
C LEU A 239 4.11 7.70 5.13
N THR A 240 4.59 7.82 6.36
CA THR A 240 4.13 8.82 7.33
C THR A 240 5.28 9.70 7.80
N LEU A 241 5.02 10.95 8.13
CA LEU A 241 6.05 11.83 8.67
C LEU A 241 6.62 11.28 9.97
N ARG A 242 7.93 11.33 10.11
CA ARG A 242 8.59 11.21 11.41
C ARG A 242 8.26 12.43 12.25
N THR A 243 7.65 12.21 13.40
CA THR A 243 7.27 13.30 14.32
C THR A 243 7.95 13.14 15.68
N PRO A 244 8.45 14.21 16.29
CA PRO A 244 8.49 15.59 15.78
C PRO A 244 9.43 15.72 14.55
N VAL A 245 9.12 16.68 13.66
CA VAL A 245 9.96 16.95 12.49
C VAL A 245 11.16 17.80 12.95
N GLU A 246 12.32 17.16 13.12
CA GLU A 246 13.54 17.77 13.65
C GLU A 246 14.62 18.00 12.58
N ARG A 247 14.35 17.58 11.34
CA ARG A 247 15.30 17.62 10.23
C ARG A 247 14.68 18.25 8.99
N PRO A 248 15.51 18.75 8.08
CA PRO A 248 15.05 19.10 6.74
C PRO A 248 14.34 17.91 6.08
N VAL A 249 13.26 18.20 5.37
CA VAL A 249 12.45 17.18 4.69
C VAL A 249 12.48 17.38 3.18
N THR A 250 12.52 16.29 2.44
CA THR A 250 12.39 16.30 0.98
C THR A 250 11.26 15.39 0.55
N PHE A 251 10.36 15.91 -0.25
CA PHE A 251 9.27 15.18 -0.86
C PHE A 251 9.51 15.02 -2.35
N ILE A 252 9.26 13.82 -2.88
CA ILE A 252 9.34 13.53 -4.31
C ILE A 252 8.03 12.87 -4.72
N ALA A 253 7.27 13.56 -5.56
CA ALA A 253 5.95 13.14 -6.00
C ALA A 253 5.89 12.98 -7.52
N ALA A 254 5.42 11.85 -8.03
CA ALA A 254 5.21 11.65 -9.46
C ALA A 254 3.78 11.16 -9.76
N GLY A 255 3.09 11.84 -10.67
CA GLY A 255 1.71 11.51 -11.01
C GLY A 255 0.79 11.55 -9.80
N THR A 256 0.01 10.46 -9.59
CA THR A 256 -0.85 10.33 -8.40
C THR A 256 -0.10 10.06 -7.10
N GLY A 257 1.22 9.86 -7.12
CA GLY A 257 2.07 9.94 -5.91
C GLY A 257 2.03 11.32 -5.25
N TRP A 258 1.46 12.32 -5.93
CA TRP A 258 1.09 13.59 -5.32
C TRP A 258 0.09 13.44 -4.15
N ALA A 259 -0.81 12.46 -4.20
CA ALA A 259 -1.83 12.25 -3.19
C ALA A 259 -1.25 12.08 -1.76
N PRO A 260 -0.42 11.05 -1.49
CA PRO A 260 0.17 10.89 -0.16
C PRO A 260 1.11 12.05 0.20
N VAL A 261 1.88 12.57 -0.75
CA VAL A 261 2.79 13.70 -0.49
C VAL A 261 2.02 14.96 -0.11
N LYS A 262 0.89 15.24 -0.74
CA LYS A 262 -0.01 16.33 -0.37
C LYS A 262 -0.49 16.18 1.07
N ALA A 263 -0.91 14.99 1.48
CA ALA A 263 -1.34 14.72 2.86
C ALA A 263 -0.21 14.96 3.87
N LEU A 264 1.02 14.55 3.55
CA LEU A 264 2.20 14.81 4.39
C LEU A 264 2.52 16.30 4.48
N LEU A 265 2.42 17.05 3.38
CA LEU A 265 2.61 18.51 3.37
C LEU A 265 1.50 19.24 4.14
N GLU A 266 0.25 18.77 4.08
CA GLU A 266 -0.83 19.29 4.91
C GLU A 266 -0.53 19.09 6.40
N GLN A 267 -0.03 17.90 6.80
CA GLN A 267 0.41 17.64 8.18
C GLN A 267 1.58 18.54 8.56
N LEU A 268 2.60 18.65 7.72
CA LEU A 268 3.76 19.50 7.99
C LEU A 268 3.36 20.96 8.22
N ALA A 269 2.32 21.45 7.54
CA ALA A 269 1.81 22.80 7.70
C ALA A 269 1.06 23.05 9.02
N TRP A 270 0.71 22.00 9.76
CA TRP A 270 0.05 22.10 11.06
C TRP A 270 1.00 21.81 12.23
N GLU A 271 2.07 21.07 11.97
CA GLU A 271 3.03 20.75 13.00
C GLU A 271 4.04 21.90 13.16
N PRO A 272 4.12 22.54 14.34
CA PRO A 272 5.20 23.47 14.63
C PRO A 272 6.49 22.66 14.70
N GLY A 273 7.21 22.59 13.60
CA GLY A 273 8.47 21.84 13.49
C GLY A 273 9.68 22.75 13.64
N SER A 274 10.80 22.16 14.02
CA SER A 274 12.13 22.81 14.03
C SER A 274 12.87 22.53 12.72
N TYR A 275 12.15 22.34 11.59
CA TYR A 275 12.79 22.10 10.31
C TYR A 275 13.17 23.43 9.64
N ASP A 276 14.44 23.50 9.22
CA ASP A 276 14.98 24.71 8.59
C ASP A 276 14.67 24.76 7.09
N GLU A 277 14.34 23.62 6.49
CA GLU A 277 14.20 23.49 5.04
C GLU A 277 13.20 22.35 4.67
N ALA A 278 12.31 22.66 3.73
CA ALA A 278 11.47 21.67 3.06
C ALA A 278 11.63 21.77 1.55
N ARG A 279 11.83 20.65 0.87
CA ARG A 279 11.95 20.58 -0.59
C ARG A 279 10.84 19.69 -1.17
N LEU A 280 10.30 20.09 -2.32
CA LEU A 280 9.33 19.32 -3.07
C LEU A 280 9.74 19.21 -4.54
N PHE A 281 9.95 17.99 -5.02
CA PHE A 281 10.10 17.69 -6.43
C PHE A 281 8.81 17.11 -6.97
N VAL A 282 8.15 17.80 -7.90
CA VAL A 282 6.94 17.32 -8.55
C VAL A 282 7.26 16.90 -9.96
N VAL A 283 7.14 15.61 -10.25
CA VAL A 283 7.40 15.03 -11.56
C VAL A 283 6.09 14.84 -12.30
N ALA A 284 5.90 15.53 -13.41
CA ALA A 284 4.70 15.46 -14.23
C ALA A 284 5.04 15.16 -15.71
N ARG A 285 4.08 14.59 -16.45
CA ARG A 285 4.23 14.32 -17.89
C ARG A 285 4.44 15.59 -18.71
N ASP A 286 3.77 16.65 -18.30
CA ASP A 286 3.88 18.02 -18.81
C ASP A 286 3.26 18.97 -17.77
N THR A 287 3.26 20.27 -18.06
CA THR A 287 2.74 21.27 -17.14
C THR A 287 1.22 21.21 -16.95
N THR A 288 0.45 20.58 -17.86
CA THR A 288 -1.00 20.41 -17.73
C THR A 288 -1.36 19.31 -16.73
N TYR A 289 -0.45 18.35 -16.54
CA TYR A 289 -0.58 17.24 -15.56
C TYR A 289 -0.20 17.63 -14.12
N LEU A 290 0.11 18.89 -13.86
CA LEU A 290 0.04 19.47 -12.52
C LEU A 290 -1.44 19.76 -12.19
N TYR A 291 -2.22 18.70 -12.04
CA TYR A 291 -3.68 18.78 -11.99
C TYR A 291 -4.19 19.49 -10.72
N ASP A 292 -3.48 19.41 -9.61
CA ASP A 292 -3.89 19.97 -8.31
C ASP A 292 -3.11 21.25 -7.95
N ARG A 293 -2.97 22.16 -8.94
CA ARG A 293 -2.20 23.40 -8.79
C ARG A 293 -2.72 24.31 -7.69
N ALA A 294 -4.03 24.34 -7.50
CA ALA A 294 -4.64 25.17 -6.46
C ALA A 294 -4.18 24.71 -5.06
N ALA A 295 -4.24 23.42 -4.77
CA ALA A 295 -3.78 22.86 -3.50
C ALA A 295 -2.27 23.06 -3.32
N LEU A 296 -1.46 22.90 -4.37
CA LEU A 296 -0.03 23.18 -4.29
C LEU A 296 0.23 24.67 -3.97
N GLY A 297 -0.48 25.61 -4.59
CA GLY A 297 -0.36 27.03 -4.30
C GLY A 297 -0.76 27.40 -2.87
N GLU A 298 -1.82 26.78 -2.35
CA GLU A 298 -2.25 26.93 -0.97
C GLU A 298 -1.20 26.42 0.02
N LEU A 299 -0.62 25.23 -0.26
CA LEU A 299 0.46 24.67 0.54
C LEU A 299 1.72 25.54 0.53
N CYS A 300 2.11 26.11 -0.61
CA CYS A 300 3.23 27.05 -0.68
C CYS A 300 2.98 28.30 0.17
N THR A 301 1.73 28.74 0.29
CA THR A 301 1.38 29.90 1.14
C THR A 301 1.49 29.53 2.63
N ARG A 302 1.13 28.30 3.01
CA ARG A 302 1.17 27.80 4.39
C ARG A 302 2.57 27.34 4.82
N LEU A 303 3.42 26.99 3.87
CA LEU A 303 4.79 26.51 4.06
C LEU A 303 5.77 27.46 3.34
N PRO A 304 6.07 28.63 3.88
CA PRO A 304 6.88 29.65 3.19
C PRO A 304 8.34 29.21 2.93
N HIS A 305 8.83 28.18 3.62
CA HIS A 305 10.16 27.58 3.41
C HIS A 305 10.16 26.38 2.46
N LEU A 306 9.05 26.09 1.80
CA LEU A 306 8.94 24.99 0.84
C LEU A 306 9.53 25.41 -0.52
N ASP A 307 10.69 24.84 -0.87
CA ASP A 307 11.29 25.00 -2.21
C ASP A 307 10.67 23.98 -3.19
N VAL A 308 9.94 24.45 -4.18
CA VAL A 308 9.24 23.60 -5.15
C VAL A 308 9.97 23.57 -6.48
N THR A 309 10.38 22.38 -6.90
CA THR A 309 10.98 22.12 -8.21
C THR A 309 10.04 21.26 -9.06
N VAL A 310 9.52 21.80 -10.15
CA VAL A 310 8.68 21.06 -11.11
C VAL A 310 9.56 20.47 -12.21
N ILE A 311 9.41 19.17 -12.44
CA ILE A 311 10.18 18.41 -13.42
C ILE A 311 9.23 17.82 -14.46
N THR A 312 9.44 18.22 -15.71
CA THR A 312 8.71 17.70 -16.87
C THR A 312 9.70 17.23 -17.94
N PRO A 313 9.36 16.24 -18.78
CA PRO A 313 10.18 15.93 -19.96
C PRO A 313 10.23 17.14 -20.89
N ALA A 314 11.25 17.21 -21.74
CA ALA A 314 11.27 18.21 -22.80
C ALA A 314 10.12 17.97 -23.80
N PRO A 315 9.58 19.01 -24.44
CA PRO A 315 8.50 18.87 -25.42
C PRO A 315 8.80 17.79 -26.46
N GLY A 316 7.86 16.87 -26.69
CA GLY A 316 8.00 15.78 -27.68
C GLY A 316 8.92 14.63 -27.26
N ARG A 317 9.39 14.58 -26.02
CA ARG A 317 10.26 13.52 -25.52
C ARG A 317 9.49 12.48 -24.68
N PRO A 318 9.99 11.23 -24.62
CA PRO A 318 9.36 10.17 -23.81
C PRO A 318 9.28 10.50 -22.31
N LYS A 319 8.27 9.96 -21.63
CA LYS A 319 8.07 10.09 -20.17
C LYS A 319 9.30 9.68 -19.34
N ALA A 320 10.06 8.68 -19.81
CA ALA A 320 11.29 8.22 -19.15
C ALA A 320 12.36 9.31 -19.00
N GLN A 321 12.32 10.37 -19.84
CA GLN A 321 13.23 11.50 -19.68
C GLN A 321 12.98 12.29 -18.40
N ALA A 322 11.76 12.26 -17.86
CA ALA A 322 11.45 12.98 -16.62
C ALA A 322 12.23 12.38 -15.43
N THR A 323 12.39 11.06 -15.37
CA THR A 323 13.22 10.41 -14.33
C THR A 323 14.67 10.87 -14.42
N GLY A 324 15.29 10.84 -15.61
CA GLY A 324 16.67 11.32 -15.78
C GLY A 324 16.85 12.79 -15.38
N ARG A 325 15.86 13.64 -15.67
CA ARG A 325 15.87 15.06 -15.23
C ARG A 325 15.68 15.20 -13.72
N LEU A 326 14.86 14.35 -13.11
CA LEU A 326 14.75 14.27 -11.65
C LEU A 326 16.11 13.93 -11.05
N LEU A 327 16.74 12.84 -11.48
CA LEU A 327 18.04 12.40 -10.97
C LEU A 327 19.11 13.49 -11.13
N THR A 328 19.12 14.19 -12.24
CA THR A 328 20.00 15.37 -12.45
C THR A 328 19.70 16.47 -11.43
N ALA A 329 18.42 16.79 -11.21
CA ALA A 329 18.02 17.83 -10.25
C ALA A 329 18.39 17.46 -8.82
N LEU A 330 18.27 16.18 -8.46
CA LEU A 330 18.71 15.64 -7.16
C LEU A 330 20.24 15.73 -7.01
N GLY A 331 21.01 15.38 -8.04
CA GLY A 331 22.47 15.47 -8.06
C GLY A 331 23.02 16.90 -7.91
N ASN A 332 22.23 17.91 -8.26
CA ASN A 332 22.57 19.33 -8.09
C ASN A 332 22.27 19.86 -6.68
N ARG A 333 21.73 19.03 -5.79
CA ARG A 333 21.44 19.39 -4.39
C ARG A 333 22.47 18.76 -3.45
N ALA A 334 22.74 19.42 -2.35
CA ALA A 334 23.70 18.98 -1.33
C ALA A 334 22.99 18.60 -0.03
N ASN A 335 23.75 18.04 0.91
CA ASN A 335 23.33 17.77 2.30
C ASN A 335 22.27 16.68 2.46
N TRP A 336 22.19 15.72 1.55
CA TRP A 336 21.25 14.62 1.62
C TRP A 336 21.30 13.82 2.94
N ALA A 337 22.46 13.70 3.55
CA ALA A 337 22.63 13.02 4.85
C ALA A 337 21.80 13.67 6.00
N ARG A 338 21.36 14.91 5.85
CA ARG A 338 20.54 15.62 6.84
C ARG A 338 19.05 15.49 6.60
N HIS A 339 18.61 15.07 5.41
CA HIS A 339 17.20 15.04 5.02
C HIS A 339 16.52 13.74 5.35
N ASP A 340 15.26 13.84 5.76
CA ASP A 340 14.28 12.76 5.66
C ASP A 340 13.62 12.87 4.27
N VAL A 341 13.64 11.80 3.49
CA VAL A 341 13.16 11.81 2.10
C VAL A 341 11.91 10.94 1.97
N TYR A 342 10.83 11.53 1.47
CA TYR A 342 9.54 10.87 1.26
C TYR A 342 9.24 10.79 -0.23
N LEU A 343 9.08 9.58 -0.76
CA LEU A 343 9.04 9.31 -2.19
C LEU A 343 7.79 8.52 -2.57
N ALA A 344 6.96 9.10 -3.45
CA ALA A 344 5.75 8.45 -3.95
C ALA A 344 5.57 8.63 -5.45
N GLY A 345 5.13 7.57 -6.13
CA GLY A 345 4.91 7.62 -7.57
C GLY A 345 4.94 6.24 -8.24
N PRO A 346 5.08 6.20 -9.57
CA PRO A 346 5.21 4.96 -10.31
C PRO A 346 6.38 4.11 -9.80
N PRO A 347 6.23 2.78 -9.64
CA PRO A 347 7.23 1.91 -9.00
C PRO A 347 8.63 2.09 -9.57
N ARG A 348 8.77 2.09 -10.89
CA ARG A 348 10.07 2.27 -11.55
C ARG A 348 10.78 3.57 -11.17
N LEU A 349 10.05 4.69 -11.11
CA LEU A 349 10.63 5.97 -10.71
C LEU A 349 11.05 5.95 -9.25
N VAL A 350 10.23 5.35 -8.40
CA VAL A 350 10.51 5.19 -6.97
C VAL A 350 11.76 4.34 -6.77
N ASP A 351 11.87 3.19 -7.47
CA ASP A 351 13.03 2.29 -7.38
C ASP A 351 14.33 2.98 -7.83
N GLU A 352 14.32 3.54 -9.07
CA GLU A 352 15.49 4.23 -9.61
C GLU A 352 15.93 5.41 -8.72
N THR A 353 14.98 6.13 -8.11
CA THR A 353 15.29 7.26 -7.23
C THR A 353 15.81 6.79 -5.88
N ALA A 354 15.22 5.76 -5.29
CA ALA A 354 15.65 5.19 -4.01
C ALA A 354 17.06 4.58 -4.09
N GLU A 355 17.46 4.03 -5.24
CA GLU A 355 18.82 3.52 -5.46
C GLU A 355 19.87 4.65 -5.59
N VAL A 356 19.49 5.79 -6.15
CA VAL A 356 20.40 6.91 -6.37
C VAL A 356 20.59 7.77 -5.12
N LEU A 357 19.57 7.95 -4.29
CA LEU A 357 19.64 8.81 -3.10
C LEU A 357 20.79 8.45 -2.15
N PRO A 358 21.06 7.18 -1.81
CA PRO A 358 22.23 6.81 -1.01
C PRO A 358 23.57 7.17 -1.67
N VAL A 359 23.67 7.06 -3.01
CA VAL A 359 24.87 7.45 -3.76
C VAL A 359 25.10 8.97 -3.64
N LEU A 360 24.03 9.76 -3.51
CA LEU A 360 24.11 11.21 -3.28
C LEU A 360 24.33 11.55 -1.80
N GLY A 361 24.44 10.56 -0.92
CA GLY A 361 24.73 10.71 0.50
C GLY A 361 23.52 10.71 1.41
N ALA A 362 22.31 10.36 0.93
CA ALA A 362 21.15 10.16 1.79
C ALA A 362 21.34 8.90 2.65
N ASP A 363 20.91 8.95 3.89
CA ASP A 363 20.85 7.78 4.77
C ASP A 363 19.72 6.85 4.28
N PRO A 364 20.01 5.60 3.89
CA PRO A 364 19.00 4.66 3.42
C PRO A 364 17.83 4.43 4.42
N GLU A 365 18.10 4.52 5.73
CA GLU A 365 17.09 4.37 6.77
C GLU A 365 16.16 5.60 6.88
N ARG A 366 16.48 6.66 6.13
CA ARG A 366 15.74 7.92 6.08
C ARG A 366 15.11 8.21 4.72
N VAL A 367 15.10 7.21 3.84
CA VAL A 367 14.39 7.24 2.57
C VAL A 367 13.13 6.41 2.72
N PHE A 368 11.97 7.08 2.77
CA PHE A 368 10.66 6.49 2.95
C PHE A 368 9.95 6.44 1.61
N CYS A 369 9.63 5.24 1.16
CA CYS A 369 8.95 5.03 -0.10
C CYS A 369 7.49 4.66 0.13
N ASP A 370 6.63 5.06 -0.81
CA ASP A 370 5.26 4.56 -0.86
C ASP A 370 5.30 3.04 -1.09
N ASP A 371 4.69 2.31 -0.17
CA ASP A 371 4.60 0.86 -0.14
C ASP A 371 3.27 0.34 -0.73
N LEU A 372 2.59 1.17 -1.51
CA LEU A 372 1.40 0.77 -2.24
C LEU A 372 1.65 -0.51 -3.04
N PRO A 373 0.86 -1.56 -2.81
CA PRO A 373 0.93 -2.73 -3.67
C PRO A 373 0.65 -2.32 -5.12
N PRO A 374 1.44 -2.76 -6.10
CA PRO A 374 1.23 -2.41 -7.50
C PRO A 374 -0.21 -2.71 -7.94
N ALA A 375 -0.85 -1.76 -8.62
CA ALA A 375 -2.27 -1.85 -8.99
C ALA A 375 -2.58 -3.06 -9.90
N ASP A 376 -1.63 -3.50 -10.71
CA ASP A 376 -1.79 -4.57 -11.70
C ASP A 376 -0.69 -5.65 -11.70
N GLN A 377 0.40 -5.45 -10.98
CA GLN A 377 1.42 -6.48 -10.82
C GLN A 377 1.27 -7.09 -9.43
N GLY A 378 0.93 -8.39 -9.39
CA GLY A 378 0.69 -9.17 -8.17
C GLY A 378 1.91 -9.37 -7.27
N GLN A 379 2.85 -8.45 -7.25
CA GLN A 379 4.02 -8.48 -6.38
C GLN A 379 3.85 -7.44 -5.28
N ALA A 380 3.67 -7.93 -4.05
CA ALA A 380 4.01 -7.12 -2.89
C ALA A 380 5.49 -6.72 -3.04
N ARG A 381 5.78 -5.43 -3.01
CA ARG A 381 7.15 -4.93 -3.05
C ARG A 381 7.89 -5.50 -1.85
N PRO A 382 9.03 -6.19 -2.02
CA PRO A 382 9.82 -6.62 -0.88
C PRO A 382 10.26 -5.36 -0.13
N LEU A 383 9.89 -5.26 1.12
CA LEU A 383 10.34 -4.19 2.00
C LEU A 383 11.84 -4.34 2.17
N GLY A 384 12.60 -3.26 1.93
CA GLY A 384 14.04 -3.25 2.06
C GLY A 384 14.49 -3.62 3.50
N PRO A 385 15.69 -4.18 3.68
CA PRO A 385 16.24 -4.48 4.99
C PRO A 385 16.30 -3.17 5.81
N GLY A 386 15.71 -3.17 7.01
CA GLY A 386 15.70 -2.02 7.93
C GLY A 386 14.39 -1.25 8.02
N GLN A 387 13.50 -1.32 7.03
CA GLN A 387 12.21 -0.60 7.07
C GLN A 387 11.21 -1.15 8.10
N TRP A 388 11.47 -2.34 8.67
CA TRP A 388 10.60 -3.02 9.64
C TRP A 388 10.75 -2.52 11.07
N LEU A 389 11.87 -1.90 11.42
CA LEU A 389 12.24 -1.61 12.82
C LEU A 389 11.82 -0.23 13.32
N LEU A 390 11.32 0.66 12.50
CA LEU A 390 11.40 2.07 12.83
C LEU A 390 10.10 2.81 13.09
N HIS A 391 8.93 2.22 13.21
CA HIS A 391 7.81 3.04 13.72
C HIS A 391 6.68 2.19 14.32
N ARG A 392 6.68 2.10 15.65
CA ARG A 392 5.40 2.10 16.37
C ARG A 392 4.88 3.54 16.32
N PRO A 393 3.74 3.83 15.70
CA PRO A 393 3.08 5.11 15.94
C PRO A 393 2.80 5.18 17.45
N ARG A 394 3.38 6.15 18.14
CA ARG A 394 2.96 6.43 19.51
C ARG A 394 1.50 6.84 19.45
N PRO A 395 0.59 6.29 20.27
CA PRO A 395 -0.85 6.54 20.20
C PRO A 395 -1.26 7.93 20.76
N HIS A 396 -0.48 8.97 20.53
CA HIS A 396 -0.70 10.31 21.10
C HIS A 396 -0.95 11.39 20.05
N TRP A 397 -1.51 11.01 18.91
CA TRP A 397 -2.02 12.04 18.01
C TRP A 397 -3.40 12.49 18.53
N HIS A 398 -3.43 13.58 19.32
CA HIS A 398 -4.66 14.25 19.66
C HIS A 398 -5.10 15.08 18.47
N ASN A 399 -6.23 14.72 17.85
CA ASN A 399 -6.93 15.61 16.94
C ASN A 399 -7.26 16.91 17.69
N PRO A 400 -6.67 18.06 17.34
CA PRO A 400 -6.91 19.32 18.06
C PRO A 400 -8.36 19.82 17.96
N SER A 401 -9.21 19.19 17.15
CA SER A 401 -10.62 19.53 17.02
C SER A 401 -11.58 18.66 17.86
N ALA A 402 -11.11 17.66 18.59
CA ALA A 402 -11.94 16.94 19.55
C ALA A 402 -12.08 17.76 20.83
N ARG A 403 -12.96 18.77 20.83
CA ARG A 403 -13.46 19.35 22.09
C ARG A 403 -14.31 18.28 22.78
N ALA A 404 -14.00 18.00 24.04
CA ALA A 404 -14.89 17.24 24.91
C ALA A 404 -16.27 17.94 24.94
N PRO A 405 -17.37 17.20 24.92
CA PRO A 405 -18.66 17.78 25.26
C PRO A 405 -18.65 18.21 26.76
N ASP A 406 -19.15 19.40 27.02
CA ASP A 406 -19.43 19.89 28.36
C ASP A 406 -20.43 19.01 29.11
#